data_848979736d65e68d8a338063c07c5d20
#
_entry.id   848979736d65e68d8a338063c07c5d20
#
_cell.length_a   1.000
_cell.length_b   1.000
_cell.length_c   1.000
_cell.angle_alpha   90.00
_cell.angle_beta   90.00
_cell.angle_gamma   90.00
#
_symmetry.space_group_name_H-M   'P 1'
#
loop_
_entity.id
_entity.type
_entity.pdbx_description
1 polymer ?
#
loop_
_entity_poly.entity_id
_entity_poly.type
_entity_poly.pdbx_seq_one_letter_code
_entity_poly.pdbx_strand_id
1 'polypeptide(L)'
;NGSELNLSAGFDRMKVEETENIFINIPDTVNPNVFDYQNFAGATLKYSFENYDNPSYPTMGFGFSVAGSWTINVNETKANFPTLDAKLNFNHKLDASGKIIFATILKSKVILNDNYEFYQGATLGGDYDLRGYRNERFLGSQSFYQSSDIRWTLGNIRKNLLPMTYGFLTGFDYGRVWLA
;
A
#
# COMPACT_ATOMS: atom_id res chain seq x y z
N ASN A 1 19.21 5.09 7.06
CA ASN A 1 19.18 3.74 7.65
C ASN A 1 18.93 3.86 9.15
N GLY A 2 18.07 3.03 9.69
CA GLY A 2 17.74 3.03 11.10
C GLY A 2 16.30 2.59 11.35
N SER A 3 15.88 2.71 12.61
CA SER A 3 14.51 2.42 13.05
C SER A 3 13.80 3.70 13.45
N GLU A 4 12.51 3.74 13.17
CA GLU A 4 11.63 4.84 13.47
C GLU A 4 10.33 4.30 14.08
N LEU A 5 9.88 4.92 15.16
CA LEU A 5 8.57 4.70 15.75
C LEU A 5 7.75 5.97 15.59
N ASN A 6 6.63 5.87 14.92
CA ASN A 6 5.73 6.99 14.66
C ASN A 6 4.36 6.71 15.29
N LEU A 7 3.86 7.66 16.06
CA LEU A 7 2.51 7.68 16.60
C LEU A 7 1.78 8.88 16.00
N SER A 8 0.66 8.62 15.36
CA SER A 8 -0.19 9.65 14.77
C SER A 8 -1.64 9.49 15.24
N ALA A 9 -2.35 10.59 15.34
CA ALA A 9 -3.79 10.62 15.56
C ALA A 9 -4.41 11.59 14.56
N GLY A 10 -5.61 11.28 14.11
CA GLY A 10 -6.32 12.06 13.10
C GLY A 10 -7.81 12.06 13.32
N PHE A 11 -8.44 13.03 12.68
CA PHE A 11 -9.87 13.15 12.58
C PHE A 11 -10.22 13.40 11.11
N ASP A 12 -11.09 12.57 10.56
CA ASP A 12 -11.51 12.63 9.17
C ASP A 12 -13.02 12.78 9.09
N ARG A 13 -13.48 13.56 8.12
CA ARG A 13 -14.89 13.69 7.79
C ARG A 13 -15.09 13.29 6.33
N MET A 14 -15.92 12.29 6.12
CA MET A 14 -16.21 11.74 4.81
C MET A 14 -17.70 11.82 4.51
N LYS A 15 -18.03 11.97 3.23
CA LYS A 15 -19.38 11.81 2.70
C LYS A 15 -19.25 11.09 1.36
N VAL A 16 -20.05 10.04 1.19
CA VAL A 16 -20.20 9.40 -0.12
C VAL A 16 -21.30 10.16 -0.88
N GLU A 17 -21.01 10.61 -2.08
CA GLU A 17 -22.01 11.28 -2.92
C GLU A 17 -22.92 10.23 -3.57
N GLU A 18 -24.22 10.46 -3.45
CA GLU A 18 -25.22 9.68 -4.16
C GLU A 18 -25.19 10.10 -5.65
N THR A 19 -24.81 9.16 -6.51
CA THR A 19 -24.75 9.39 -7.96
C THR A 19 -25.63 8.37 -8.65
N GLU A 20 -26.53 8.83 -9.50
CA GLU A 20 -27.44 7.95 -10.25
C GLU A 20 -26.67 6.90 -11.08
N ASN A 21 -27.22 5.69 -11.17
CA ASN A 21 -26.70 4.56 -11.93
C ASN A 21 -25.34 3.97 -11.47
N ILE A 22 -24.97 4.18 -10.21
CA ILE A 22 -23.84 3.48 -9.60
C ILE A 22 -24.38 2.31 -8.75
N PHE A 23 -23.65 1.20 -8.71
CA PHE A 23 -24.06 -0.04 -8.00
C PHE A 23 -24.36 0.17 -6.51
N ILE A 24 -23.73 1.18 -5.88
CA ILE A 24 -23.96 1.52 -4.46
C ILE A 24 -25.36 2.10 -4.19
N ASN A 25 -26.09 2.51 -5.22
CA ASN A 25 -27.48 2.97 -5.11
C ASN A 25 -28.50 1.83 -5.25
N ILE A 26 -28.07 0.57 -5.32
CA ILE A 26 -28.98 -0.58 -5.35
C ILE A 26 -29.53 -0.78 -3.95
N PRO A 27 -30.88 -0.70 -3.76
CA PRO A 27 -31.50 -0.93 -2.48
C PRO A 27 -31.04 -2.25 -1.86
N ASP A 28 -30.86 -2.26 -0.54
CA ASP A 28 -30.44 -3.43 0.27
C ASP A 28 -28.97 -3.87 0.13
N THR A 29 -28.14 -3.19 -0.66
CA THR A 29 -26.71 -3.53 -0.81
C THR A 29 -25.80 -2.67 0.05
N VAL A 30 -26.21 -1.49 0.46
CA VAL A 30 -25.40 -0.53 1.21
C VAL A 30 -26.23 0.08 2.34
N ASN A 31 -25.61 0.29 3.49
CA ASN A 31 -26.23 1.00 4.61
C ASN A 31 -26.61 2.43 4.15
N PRO A 32 -27.89 2.85 4.25
CA PRO A 32 -28.32 4.18 3.80
C PRO A 32 -27.59 5.33 4.50
N ASN A 33 -27.09 5.13 5.72
CA ASN A 33 -26.34 6.14 6.47
C ASN A 33 -24.98 6.47 5.84
N VAL A 34 -24.51 5.69 4.86
CA VAL A 34 -23.24 5.93 4.17
C VAL A 34 -23.25 7.24 3.37
N PHE A 35 -24.43 7.70 2.94
CA PHE A 35 -24.60 8.95 2.22
C PHE A 35 -24.65 10.19 3.12
N ASP A 36 -24.72 10.00 4.43
CA ASP A 36 -24.60 11.08 5.40
C ASP A 36 -23.14 11.38 5.73
N TYR A 37 -22.89 12.53 6.34
CA TYR A 37 -21.54 12.85 6.82
C TYR A 37 -21.14 11.89 7.94
N GLN A 38 -20.06 11.15 7.69
CA GLN A 38 -19.43 10.28 8.66
C GLN A 38 -18.18 10.94 9.22
N ASN A 39 -18.03 10.92 10.53
CA ASN A 39 -16.86 11.47 11.22
C ASN A 39 -16.07 10.31 11.85
N PHE A 40 -14.77 10.29 11.59
CA PHE A 40 -13.88 9.26 12.09
C PHE A 40 -12.78 9.88 12.94
N ALA A 41 -12.50 9.24 14.06
CA ALA A 41 -11.33 9.55 14.87
C ALA A 41 -10.45 8.30 14.94
N GLY A 42 -9.15 8.47 14.79
CA GLY A 42 -8.26 7.34 14.76
C GLY A 42 -6.86 7.63 15.27
N ALA A 43 -6.18 6.57 15.65
CA ALA A 43 -4.76 6.58 16.01
C ALA A 43 -4.04 5.46 15.28
N THR A 44 -2.80 5.72 14.88
CA THR A 44 -1.92 4.76 14.19
C THR A 44 -0.57 4.73 14.88
N LEU A 45 -0.11 3.54 15.21
CA LEU A 45 1.24 3.28 15.66
C LEU A 45 1.98 2.54 14.54
N LYS A 46 3.07 3.12 14.05
CA LYS A 46 3.89 2.54 12.99
C LYS A 46 5.33 2.40 13.47
N TYR A 47 5.86 1.21 13.30
CA TYR A 47 7.30 0.95 13.40
C TYR A 47 7.86 0.68 12.02
N SER A 48 9.00 1.27 11.69
CA SER A 48 9.73 1.03 10.45
C SER A 48 11.23 0.86 10.72
N PHE A 49 11.83 0.01 9.93
CA PHE A 49 13.27 -0.21 9.91
C PHE A 49 13.74 -0.24 8.46
N GLU A 50 14.86 0.44 8.19
CA GLU A 50 15.47 0.48 6.87
C GLU A 50 16.99 0.35 6.98
N ASN A 51 17.55 -0.51 6.17
CA ASN A 51 19.00 -0.70 6.03
C ASN A 51 19.34 -0.95 4.56
N TYR A 52 19.64 0.12 3.85
CA TYR A 52 19.98 0.11 2.42
C TYR A 52 21.37 0.68 2.19
N ASP A 53 22.06 0.17 1.17
CA ASP A 53 23.33 0.73 0.70
C ASP A 53 23.14 2.13 0.09
N ASN A 54 22.03 2.37 -0.60
CA ASN A 54 21.65 3.67 -1.16
C ASN A 54 20.12 3.86 -1.03
N PRO A 55 19.64 4.81 -0.20
CA PRO A 55 18.19 5.04 -0.02
C PRO A 55 17.44 5.44 -1.29
N SER A 56 18.10 6.20 -2.21
CA SER A 56 17.45 6.69 -3.43
C SER A 56 17.35 5.62 -4.53
N TYR A 57 18.31 4.69 -4.57
CA TYR A 57 18.33 3.59 -5.53
C TYR A 57 18.99 2.37 -4.87
N PRO A 58 18.25 1.62 -4.06
CA PRO A 58 18.81 0.50 -3.33
C PRO A 58 19.29 -0.61 -4.26
N THR A 59 20.53 -1.04 -4.06
CA THR A 59 21.08 -2.20 -4.77
C THR A 59 21.24 -3.41 -3.83
N MET A 60 21.35 -3.16 -2.53
CA MET A 60 21.40 -4.18 -1.49
C MET A 60 20.80 -3.64 -0.19
N GLY A 61 20.10 -4.52 0.52
CA GLY A 61 19.52 -4.23 1.82
C GLY A 61 18.05 -4.55 1.91
N PHE A 62 17.47 -4.27 3.05
CA PHE A 62 16.06 -4.48 3.29
C PHE A 62 15.49 -3.41 4.20
N GLY A 63 14.19 -3.25 4.12
CA GLY A 63 13.41 -2.45 5.03
C GLY A 63 12.06 -3.11 5.29
N PHE A 64 11.53 -2.91 6.47
CA PHE A 64 10.18 -3.34 6.78
C PHE A 64 9.45 -2.29 7.59
N SER A 65 8.13 -2.31 7.50
CA SER A 65 7.28 -1.52 8.39
C SER A 65 6.04 -2.31 8.78
N VAL A 66 5.60 -2.10 10.01
CA VAL A 66 4.34 -2.61 10.53
C VAL A 66 3.59 -1.44 11.15
N ALA A 67 2.32 -1.31 10.82
CA ALA A 67 1.45 -0.28 11.39
C ALA A 67 0.16 -0.91 11.88
N GLY A 68 -0.22 -0.59 13.11
CA GLY A 68 -1.53 -0.89 13.66
C GLY A 68 -2.33 0.41 13.77
N SER A 69 -3.54 0.41 13.21
CA SER A 69 -4.45 1.55 13.29
C SER A 69 -5.73 1.15 14.00
N TRP A 70 -6.25 2.07 14.77
CA TRP A 70 -7.56 1.94 15.40
C TRP A 70 -8.40 3.15 15.04
N THR A 71 -9.46 2.94 14.29
CA THR A 71 -10.37 4.01 13.85
C THR A 71 -11.78 3.73 14.36
N ILE A 72 -12.44 4.76 14.86
CA ILE A 72 -13.83 4.71 15.34
C ILE A 72 -14.68 5.68 14.53
N ASN A 73 -15.90 5.27 14.23
CA ASN A 73 -16.91 6.19 13.71
C ASN A 73 -17.53 6.94 14.91
N VAL A 74 -17.41 8.26 14.93
CA VAL A 74 -17.89 9.11 16.03
C VAL A 74 -19.42 9.27 15.99
N ASN A 75 -20.02 9.10 14.82
CA ASN A 75 -21.48 9.18 14.64
C ASN A 75 -22.18 7.90 15.11
N GLU A 76 -21.51 6.74 14.97
CA GLU A 76 -22.01 5.43 15.35
C GLU A 76 -21.02 4.74 16.29
N THR A 77 -21.32 4.71 17.57
CA THR A 77 -20.42 4.23 18.63
C THR A 77 -20.02 2.74 18.52
N LYS A 78 -20.59 1.99 17.58
CA LYS A 78 -20.32 0.56 17.39
C LYS A 78 -19.43 0.25 16.18
N ALA A 79 -19.17 1.21 15.30
CA ALA A 79 -18.36 0.99 14.13
C ALA A 79 -16.91 1.38 14.41
N ASN A 80 -16.13 0.42 14.85
CA ASN A 80 -14.68 0.55 14.91
C ASN A 80 -14.03 -0.42 13.91
N PHE A 81 -12.93 0.00 13.31
CA PHE A 81 -12.20 -0.87 12.39
C PHE A 81 -10.70 -0.78 12.65
N PRO A 82 -10.19 -1.69 13.47
CA PRO A 82 -8.76 -1.87 13.63
C PRO A 82 -8.16 -2.48 12.37
N THR A 83 -7.02 -1.95 11.93
CA THR A 83 -6.28 -2.49 10.78
C THR A 83 -4.85 -2.80 11.16
N LEU A 84 -4.28 -3.78 10.47
CA LEU A 84 -2.87 -4.12 10.53
C LEU A 84 -2.30 -4.06 9.12
N ASP A 85 -1.29 -3.23 8.93
CA ASP A 85 -0.55 -3.08 7.69
C ASP A 85 0.89 -3.55 7.87
N ALA A 86 1.39 -4.33 6.92
CA ALA A 86 2.77 -4.78 6.90
C ALA A 86 3.38 -4.56 5.51
N LYS A 87 4.63 -4.12 5.48
CA LYS A 87 5.41 -3.95 4.25
C LYS A 87 6.83 -4.45 4.46
N LEU A 88 7.34 -5.17 3.48
CA LEU A 88 8.74 -5.59 3.39
C LEU A 88 9.30 -5.19 2.03
N ASN A 89 10.46 -4.57 2.03
CA ASN A 89 11.25 -4.28 0.84
C ASN A 89 12.57 -5.04 0.95
N PHE A 90 12.99 -5.68 -0.13
CA PHE A 90 14.26 -6.40 -0.18
C PHE A 90 14.94 -6.14 -1.52
N ASN A 91 16.26 -5.85 -1.48
CA ASN A 91 17.07 -5.63 -2.66
C ASN A 91 18.35 -6.46 -2.53
N HIS A 92 18.74 -7.14 -3.60
CA HIS A 92 19.92 -7.99 -3.61
C HIS A 92 20.61 -7.94 -4.97
N LYS A 93 21.96 -7.80 -4.94
CA LYS A 93 22.80 -7.90 -6.12
C LYS A 93 22.90 -9.36 -6.55
N LEU A 94 22.52 -9.66 -7.79
CA LEU A 94 22.61 -11.01 -8.34
C LEU A 94 23.99 -11.30 -8.97
N ASP A 95 24.77 -10.24 -9.22
CA ASP A 95 26.12 -10.35 -9.76
C ASP A 95 27.13 -9.56 -8.93
N ALA A 96 28.39 -9.95 -9.00
CA ALA A 96 29.47 -9.30 -8.25
C ALA A 96 29.70 -7.83 -8.66
N SER A 97 29.34 -7.46 -9.89
CA SER A 97 29.48 -6.08 -10.39
C SER A 97 28.34 -5.16 -9.94
N GLY A 98 27.27 -5.71 -9.37
CA GLY A 98 26.07 -4.96 -8.98
C GLY A 98 25.27 -4.39 -10.16
N LYS A 99 25.45 -4.95 -11.34
CA LYS A 99 24.71 -4.54 -12.54
C LYS A 99 23.32 -5.18 -12.62
N ILE A 100 23.15 -6.37 -12.02
CA ILE A 100 21.89 -7.07 -11.98
C ILE A 100 21.41 -7.09 -10.53
N ILE A 101 20.23 -6.51 -10.31
CA ILE A 101 19.64 -6.35 -9.00
C ILE A 101 18.28 -6.99 -9.01
N PHE A 102 18.01 -7.86 -8.03
CA PHE A 102 16.68 -8.31 -7.69
C PHE A 102 16.11 -7.37 -6.62
N ALA A 103 14.91 -6.86 -6.87
CA ALA A 103 14.17 -6.05 -5.90
C ALA A 103 12.78 -6.62 -5.72
N THR A 104 12.30 -6.73 -4.48
CA THR A 104 10.95 -7.18 -4.20
C THR A 104 10.30 -6.37 -3.10
N ILE A 105 9.01 -6.13 -3.25
CA ILE A 105 8.15 -5.49 -2.28
C ILE A 105 7.01 -6.44 -1.97
N LEU A 106 6.80 -6.71 -0.69
CA LEU A 106 5.63 -7.40 -0.17
C LEU A 106 4.82 -6.42 0.66
N LYS A 107 3.51 -6.42 0.48
CA LYS A 107 2.59 -5.63 1.30
C LYS A 107 1.41 -6.52 1.71
N SER A 108 0.89 -6.29 2.90
CA SER A 108 -0.34 -6.90 3.37
C SER A 108 -1.10 -5.92 4.22
N LYS A 109 -2.42 -5.91 4.06
CA LYS A 109 -3.34 -5.18 4.93
C LYS A 109 -4.43 -6.14 5.38
N VAL A 110 -4.76 -6.08 6.67
CA VAL A 110 -5.80 -6.89 7.29
C VAL A 110 -6.70 -5.97 8.11
N ILE A 111 -8.00 -6.08 7.89
CA ILE A 111 -9.01 -5.46 8.72
C ILE A 111 -9.43 -6.50 9.77
N LEU A 112 -9.33 -6.15 11.03
CA LEU A 112 -9.55 -7.07 12.15
C LEU A 112 -11.00 -7.09 12.65
N ASN A 113 -11.92 -6.51 11.88
CA ASN A 113 -13.34 -6.47 12.19
C ASN A 113 -14.15 -6.72 10.90
N ASP A 114 -15.23 -7.46 11.01
CA ASP A 114 -16.12 -7.78 9.87
C ASP A 114 -17.10 -6.65 9.54
N ASN A 115 -17.30 -5.69 10.45
CA ASN A 115 -18.20 -4.55 10.27
C ASN A 115 -17.44 -3.33 9.71
N TYR A 116 -17.00 -3.41 8.47
CA TYR A 116 -16.38 -2.30 7.75
C TYR A 116 -17.20 -1.90 6.52
N GLU A 117 -17.23 -0.62 6.22
CA GLU A 117 -17.87 -0.10 5.02
C GLU A 117 -16.96 -0.33 3.79
N PHE A 118 -17.56 -0.37 2.60
CA PHE A 118 -16.82 -0.68 1.35
C PHE A 118 -15.60 0.23 1.11
N TYR A 119 -15.67 1.51 1.51
CA TYR A 119 -14.58 2.47 1.36
C TYR A 119 -13.45 2.30 2.40
N GLN A 120 -13.63 1.44 3.39
CA GLN A 120 -12.64 1.12 4.43
C GLN A 120 -11.84 -0.14 4.13
N GLY A 121 -12.24 -0.87 3.09
CA GLY A 121 -11.70 -2.17 2.75
C GLY A 121 -10.20 -2.18 2.44
N ALA A 122 -9.62 -3.36 2.44
CA ALA A 122 -8.27 -3.60 1.97
C ALA A 122 -8.28 -3.68 0.44
N THR A 123 -7.77 -2.64 -0.22
CA THR A 123 -7.79 -2.51 -1.67
C THR A 123 -6.50 -2.96 -2.32
N LEU A 124 -6.57 -3.35 -3.59
CA LEU A 124 -5.43 -3.56 -4.48
C LEU A 124 -5.74 -3.00 -5.88
N GLY A 125 -4.70 -2.53 -6.53
CA GLY A 125 -4.70 -2.02 -7.91
C GLY A 125 -4.23 -0.59 -8.00
N GLY A 126 -3.57 -0.27 -9.10
CA GLY A 126 -3.09 1.06 -9.41
C GLY A 126 -1.60 1.27 -9.24
N ASP A 127 -1.18 2.52 -9.24
CA ASP A 127 0.22 2.94 -9.31
C ASP A 127 1.09 2.47 -8.13
N TYR A 128 0.48 2.19 -6.99
CA TYR A 128 1.19 1.82 -5.76
C TYR A 128 1.20 0.32 -5.48
N ASP A 129 0.42 -0.46 -6.25
CA ASP A 129 0.24 -1.89 -6.03
C ASP A 129 0.33 -2.67 -7.35
N LEU A 130 -0.76 -3.28 -7.81
CA LEU A 130 -0.80 -4.08 -9.04
C LEU A 130 -0.70 -3.18 -10.28
N ARG A 131 0.47 -3.12 -10.89
CA ARG A 131 0.69 -2.39 -12.15
C ARG A 131 -0.22 -2.91 -13.25
N GLY A 132 -0.80 -2.02 -14.04
CA GLY A 132 -1.71 -2.36 -15.14
C GLY A 132 -3.18 -2.52 -14.75
N TYR A 133 -3.52 -2.41 -13.48
CA TYR A 133 -4.90 -2.33 -13.01
C TYR A 133 -5.26 -0.90 -12.61
N ARG A 134 -6.56 -0.58 -12.61
CA ARG A 134 -7.08 0.69 -12.10
C ARG A 134 -6.90 0.73 -10.59
N ASN A 135 -6.78 1.94 -10.05
CA ASN A 135 -6.71 2.16 -8.61
C ASN A 135 -7.90 1.49 -7.92
N GLU A 136 -7.62 0.83 -6.80
CA GLU A 136 -8.61 0.17 -5.94
C GLU A 136 -9.54 -0.81 -6.68
N ARG A 137 -9.00 -1.48 -7.71
CA ARG A 137 -9.78 -2.41 -8.55
C ARG A 137 -10.35 -3.58 -7.78
N PHE A 138 -9.62 -4.05 -6.78
CA PHE A 138 -9.97 -5.19 -5.95
C PHE A 138 -10.15 -4.73 -4.52
N LEU A 139 -11.17 -5.24 -3.84
CA LEU A 139 -11.54 -4.86 -2.50
C LEU A 139 -11.83 -6.12 -1.67
N GLY A 140 -11.39 -6.16 -0.43
CA GLY A 140 -11.66 -7.25 0.51
C GLY A 140 -11.40 -6.86 1.95
N SER A 141 -11.57 -7.81 2.88
CA SER A 141 -11.19 -7.65 4.29
C SER A 141 -9.68 -7.78 4.50
N GLN A 142 -9.02 -8.48 3.59
CA GLN A 142 -7.58 -8.67 3.61
C GLN A 142 -7.02 -8.51 2.21
N SER A 143 -5.80 -8.02 2.11
CA SER A 143 -5.07 -7.93 0.85
C SER A 143 -3.61 -8.35 1.03
N PHE A 144 -3.08 -8.96 -0.01
CA PHE A 144 -1.66 -9.27 -0.16
C PHE A 144 -1.20 -8.86 -1.54
N TYR A 145 -0.03 -8.26 -1.59
CA TYR A 145 0.62 -7.81 -2.81
C TYR A 145 2.10 -8.15 -2.80
N GLN A 146 2.59 -8.59 -3.95
CA GLN A 146 4.00 -8.79 -4.23
C GLN A 146 4.35 -8.11 -5.55
N SER A 147 5.40 -7.30 -5.56
CA SER A 147 6.07 -6.83 -6.77
C SER A 147 7.52 -7.26 -6.76
N SER A 148 7.97 -7.87 -7.82
CA SER A 148 9.35 -8.33 -7.95
C SER A 148 9.93 -7.88 -9.27
N ASP A 149 11.07 -7.21 -9.24
CA ASP A 149 11.74 -6.62 -10.39
C ASP A 149 13.16 -7.16 -10.53
N ILE A 150 13.57 -7.39 -11.76
CA ILE A 150 14.98 -7.52 -12.15
C ILE A 150 15.38 -6.22 -12.83
N ARG A 151 16.36 -5.52 -12.26
CA ARG A 151 16.93 -4.29 -12.79
C ARG A 151 18.33 -4.61 -13.36
N TRP A 152 18.53 -4.38 -14.64
CA TRP A 152 19.81 -4.66 -15.29
C TRP A 152 20.41 -3.37 -15.87
N THR A 153 21.52 -2.91 -15.28
CA THR A 153 22.31 -1.78 -15.78
C THR A 153 23.18 -2.24 -16.94
N LEU A 154 22.91 -1.74 -18.14
CA LEU A 154 23.65 -2.08 -19.36
C LEU A 154 24.89 -1.23 -19.54
N GLY A 155 24.85 0.06 -19.17
CA GLY A 155 25.98 0.94 -19.31
C GLY A 155 25.79 2.34 -18.77
N ASN A 156 26.90 3.10 -18.79
CA ASN A 156 26.95 4.49 -18.38
C ASN A 156 27.52 5.36 -19.50
N ILE A 157 26.87 6.46 -19.79
CA ILE A 157 27.34 7.51 -20.69
C ILE A 157 27.91 8.62 -19.82
N ARG A 158 29.25 8.80 -19.87
CA ARG A 158 29.94 9.86 -19.13
C ARG A 158 30.31 10.99 -20.09
N LYS A 159 29.34 11.80 -20.49
CA LYS A 159 29.57 13.05 -21.21
C LYS A 159 29.42 14.22 -20.27
N ASN A 160 30.25 15.26 -20.44
CA ASN A 160 30.27 16.42 -19.52
C ASN A 160 28.93 17.14 -19.40
N LEU A 161 28.08 17.06 -20.43
CA LEU A 161 26.79 17.76 -20.45
C LEU A 161 25.67 16.97 -19.78
N LEU A 162 25.66 15.64 -19.89
CA LEU A 162 24.56 14.80 -19.37
C LEU A 162 25.08 13.40 -19.03
N PRO A 163 25.51 13.17 -17.79
CA PRO A 163 25.86 11.82 -17.34
C PRO A 163 24.57 10.99 -17.20
N MET A 164 24.50 9.85 -17.88
CA MET A 164 23.33 8.97 -17.86
C MET A 164 23.73 7.52 -17.60
N THR A 165 22.92 6.82 -16.84
CA THR A 165 22.94 5.36 -16.73
C THR A 165 21.72 4.82 -17.46
N TYR A 166 21.90 3.81 -18.32
CA TYR A 166 20.82 3.17 -19.03
C TYR A 166 20.77 1.68 -18.73
N GLY A 167 19.58 1.13 -18.75
CA GLY A 167 19.38 -0.27 -18.38
C GLY A 167 18.01 -0.78 -18.82
N PHE A 168 17.74 -1.99 -18.41
CA PHE A 168 16.49 -2.69 -18.63
C PHE A 168 15.88 -3.08 -17.28
N LEU A 169 14.55 -3.01 -17.21
CA LEU A 169 13.77 -3.44 -16.06
C LEU A 169 12.67 -4.40 -16.53
N THR A 170 12.55 -5.53 -15.87
CA THR A 170 11.44 -6.46 -16.02
C THR A 170 10.91 -6.83 -14.66
N GLY A 171 9.59 -7.03 -14.55
CA GLY A 171 8.98 -7.30 -13.26
C GLY A 171 7.73 -8.17 -13.36
N PHE A 172 7.35 -8.69 -12.22
CA PHE A 172 6.16 -9.50 -12.02
C PHE A 172 5.44 -9.02 -10.77
N ASP A 173 4.13 -8.81 -10.90
CA ASP A 173 3.24 -8.44 -9.82
C ASP A 173 2.23 -9.56 -9.56
N TYR A 174 2.01 -9.84 -8.29
CA TYR A 174 0.98 -10.74 -7.83
C TYR A 174 0.17 -10.05 -6.72
N GLY A 175 -1.12 -10.19 -6.77
CA GLY A 175 -2.00 -9.68 -5.73
C GLY A 175 -3.21 -10.57 -5.49
N ARG A 176 -3.68 -10.57 -4.26
CA ARG A 176 -4.88 -11.28 -3.84
C ARG A 176 -5.61 -10.49 -2.77
N VAL A 177 -6.93 -10.46 -2.87
CA VAL A 177 -7.84 -10.01 -1.80
C VAL A 177 -8.66 -11.20 -1.30
N TRP A 178 -9.04 -11.15 -0.03
CA TRP A 178 -9.98 -12.10 0.57
C TRP A 178 -11.20 -11.32 1.03
N LEU A 179 -12.36 -11.86 0.75
CA LEU A 179 -13.62 -11.37 1.28
C LEU A 179 -13.81 -11.92 2.70
N ALA A 180 -14.55 -11.18 3.52
CA ALA A 180 -14.96 -11.64 4.86
C ALA A 180 -16.00 -12.78 4.73
#